data_d26a05703337973b6aab2a82ce710320
#
_entry.id   d26a05703337973b6aab2a82ce710320
#
_cell.length_a   1.000
_cell.length_b   1.000
_cell.length_c   1.000
_cell.angle_alpha   90.00
_cell.angle_beta   90.00
_cell.angle_gamma   90.00
#
_symmetry.space_group_name_H-M   'P 1'
#
loop_
_entity.id
_entity.type
_entity.pdbx_description
1 polymer ?
#
loop_
_entity_poly.entity_id
_entity_poly.type
_entity_poly.pdbx_seq_one_letter_code
_entity_poly.pdbx_strand_id
1 'polypeptide(L)'
;MISKKDIQVFEEKHRILIQDNECIYLLPHPVLREYISNYTITFPTKENMPDSYTIMPHGSATLVVSIDTKNLFIKLLGPMTKPYLVGNNLSEMLVIVEFQPAGLYALTGVNQSELTDKTISFEAVNPTLSKLVSETIERAGSVYELVSGLDILLLENMYATYHPQLGFVFQSVISCAGNISVKKLSEDIYYSERQLNNIFNQHVGASTKSFARLVRMNAACRLLQNGQNSIAMVSELTGFHDPSHFVHDFKSICSITPQSYRDNISDFYNEIAKFSKYN
;
A
#
# COMPACT_ATOMS: atom_id res chain seq x y z
N MET A 1 -4.08 -14.39 -23.43
CA MET A 1 -3.11 -14.13 -22.31
C MET A 1 -2.58 -12.71 -22.46
N ILE A 2 -2.65 -11.94 -21.43
CA ILE A 2 -2.18 -10.53 -21.41
C ILE A 2 -0.66 -10.49 -21.64
N SER A 3 -0.19 -9.50 -22.38
CA SER A 3 1.21 -9.31 -22.77
C SER A 3 1.68 -7.89 -22.54
N LYS A 4 3.00 -7.65 -22.61
CA LYS A 4 3.58 -6.30 -22.53
C LYS A 4 2.96 -5.31 -23.54
N LYS A 5 2.52 -5.79 -24.71
CA LYS A 5 1.89 -4.91 -25.71
C LYS A 5 0.55 -4.34 -25.22
N ASP A 6 -0.17 -5.08 -24.39
CA ASP A 6 -1.47 -4.65 -23.88
C ASP A 6 -1.35 -3.47 -22.90
N ILE A 7 -0.18 -3.29 -22.28
CA ILE A 7 0.12 -2.08 -21.49
C ILE A 7 0.06 -0.82 -22.38
N GLN A 8 0.65 -0.88 -23.59
CA GLN A 8 0.81 0.30 -24.44
C GLN A 8 -0.51 0.76 -25.07
N VAL A 9 -1.46 -0.17 -25.23
CA VAL A 9 -2.76 0.12 -25.85
C VAL A 9 -3.88 0.40 -24.85
N PHE A 10 -3.57 0.52 -23.56
CA PHE A 10 -4.56 0.87 -22.55
C PHE A 10 -5.17 2.26 -22.80
N GLU A 11 -6.50 2.31 -22.98
CA GLU A 11 -7.18 3.51 -23.52
C GLU A 11 -7.58 4.52 -22.43
N GLU A 12 -7.91 4.09 -21.22
CA GLU A 12 -8.36 4.98 -20.13
C GLU A 12 -7.19 5.77 -19.51
N LYS A 13 -6.63 6.70 -20.29
CA LYS A 13 -5.42 7.47 -19.92
C LYS A 13 -5.55 8.21 -18.58
N HIS A 14 -6.75 8.63 -18.20
CA HIS A 14 -7.03 9.31 -16.93
C HIS A 14 -6.85 8.41 -15.68
N ARG A 15 -6.73 7.10 -15.87
CA ARG A 15 -6.45 6.13 -14.81
C ARG A 15 -4.97 5.83 -14.67
N ILE A 16 -4.15 6.21 -15.66
CA ILE A 16 -2.71 5.89 -15.66
C ILE A 16 -1.98 6.83 -14.70
N LEU A 17 -1.31 6.27 -13.70
CA LEU A 17 -0.39 7.00 -12.81
C LEU A 17 1.02 6.99 -13.38
N ILE A 18 1.52 5.81 -13.77
CA ILE A 18 2.81 5.59 -14.40
C ILE A 18 2.65 4.49 -15.45
N GLN A 19 3.36 4.62 -16.54
CA GLN A 19 3.41 3.63 -17.60
C GLN A 19 4.79 3.64 -18.25
N ASP A 20 5.37 2.45 -18.38
CA ASP A 20 6.56 2.19 -19.20
C ASP A 20 6.34 0.98 -20.12
N ASN A 21 7.40 0.38 -20.64
CA ASN A 21 7.28 -0.77 -21.56
C ASN A 21 6.90 -2.08 -20.86
N GLU A 22 7.03 -2.16 -19.56
CA GLU A 22 6.92 -3.42 -18.81
C GLU A 22 6.00 -3.31 -17.60
N CYS A 23 5.59 -2.10 -17.25
CA CYS A 23 4.79 -1.84 -16.07
C CYS A 23 3.76 -0.74 -16.31
N ILE A 24 2.57 -0.90 -15.69
CA ILE A 24 1.53 0.11 -15.65
C ILE A 24 0.93 0.18 -14.25
N TYR A 25 0.84 1.41 -13.71
CA TYR A 25 0.17 1.71 -12.46
C TYR A 25 -1.14 2.41 -12.78
N LEU A 26 -2.25 1.88 -12.27
CA LEU A 26 -3.59 2.30 -12.62
C LEU A 26 -4.42 2.65 -11.38
N LEU A 27 -5.12 3.76 -11.44
CA LEU A 27 -6.16 4.06 -10.47
C LEU A 27 -7.33 3.07 -10.62
N PRO A 28 -7.94 2.61 -9.53
CA PRO A 28 -9.17 1.82 -9.57
C PRO A 28 -10.36 2.71 -9.99
N HIS A 29 -11.51 2.06 -10.20
CA HIS A 29 -12.78 2.78 -10.35
C HIS A 29 -12.97 3.82 -9.23
N PRO A 30 -13.51 5.02 -9.51
CA PRO A 30 -13.59 6.11 -8.54
C PRO A 30 -14.19 5.71 -7.18
N VAL A 31 -15.23 4.87 -7.16
CA VAL A 31 -15.87 4.38 -5.93
C VAL A 31 -14.92 3.52 -5.08
N LEU A 32 -13.99 2.80 -5.71
CA LEU A 32 -13.02 1.93 -5.01
C LEU A 32 -11.82 2.70 -4.45
N ARG A 33 -11.59 3.95 -4.83
CA ARG A 33 -10.41 4.72 -4.39
C ARG A 33 -10.33 4.94 -2.88
N GLU A 34 -11.44 4.75 -2.18
CA GLU A 34 -11.47 4.76 -0.71
C GLU A 34 -10.78 3.54 -0.10
N TYR A 35 -10.75 2.43 -0.83
CA TYR A 35 -10.33 1.11 -0.36
C TYR A 35 -9.08 0.60 -1.06
N ILE A 36 -8.88 0.99 -2.31
CA ILE A 36 -7.77 0.58 -3.18
C ILE A 36 -6.99 1.82 -3.59
N SER A 37 -5.68 1.81 -3.41
CA SER A 37 -4.83 2.92 -3.85
C SER A 37 -4.55 2.84 -5.35
N ASN A 38 -4.13 1.70 -5.82
CA ASN A 38 -3.83 1.43 -7.23
C ASN A 38 -3.78 -0.06 -7.56
N TYR A 39 -3.86 -0.36 -8.84
CA TYR A 39 -3.44 -1.62 -9.43
C TYR A 39 -2.07 -1.44 -10.09
N THR A 40 -1.21 -2.43 -9.96
CA THR A 40 0.05 -2.51 -10.71
C THR A 40 0.05 -3.79 -11.52
N ILE A 41 0.32 -3.67 -12.82
CA ILE A 41 0.50 -4.82 -13.71
C ILE A 41 1.91 -4.68 -14.28
N THR A 42 2.73 -5.70 -14.05
CA THR A 42 4.13 -5.69 -14.48
C THR A 42 4.57 -7.03 -15.02
N PHE A 43 5.52 -6.98 -15.96
CA PHE A 43 6.17 -8.12 -16.58
C PHE A 43 7.65 -8.11 -16.16
N PRO A 44 7.99 -8.77 -15.04
CA PRO A 44 9.35 -8.75 -14.52
C PRO A 44 10.35 -9.35 -15.49
N THR A 45 11.51 -8.72 -15.60
CA THR A 45 12.69 -9.26 -16.32
C THR A 45 13.92 -9.07 -15.44
N LYS A 46 15.00 -9.81 -15.75
CA LYS A 46 16.27 -9.64 -15.03
C LYS A 46 16.87 -8.23 -15.18
N GLU A 47 16.44 -7.50 -16.20
CA GLU A 47 16.95 -6.16 -16.53
C GLU A 47 16.23 -5.07 -15.73
N ASN A 48 14.92 -5.26 -15.43
CA ASN A 48 14.09 -4.25 -14.78
C ASN A 48 13.79 -4.54 -13.30
N MET A 49 14.08 -5.75 -12.82
CA MET A 49 13.88 -6.11 -11.42
C MET A 49 15.22 -6.40 -10.74
N PRO A 50 15.54 -5.71 -9.65
CA PRO A 50 16.70 -6.06 -8.85
C PRO A 50 16.54 -7.47 -8.23
N ASP A 51 17.64 -8.12 -7.87
CA ASP A 51 17.61 -9.43 -7.20
C ASP A 51 16.84 -9.41 -5.89
N SER A 52 16.79 -8.25 -5.24
CA SER A 52 15.94 -7.99 -4.09
C SER A 52 15.71 -6.48 -3.91
N TYR A 53 14.57 -6.13 -3.32
CA TYR A 53 14.27 -4.75 -2.91
C TYR A 53 13.47 -4.75 -1.61
N THR A 54 13.50 -3.64 -0.89
CA THR A 54 12.80 -3.51 0.38
C THR A 54 11.59 -2.60 0.22
N ILE A 55 10.42 -3.10 0.59
CA ILE A 55 9.20 -2.28 0.72
C ILE A 55 9.22 -1.62 2.10
N MET A 56 9.09 -0.30 2.10
CA MET A 56 9.01 0.46 3.34
C MET A 56 7.62 0.29 3.99
N PRO A 57 7.54 0.25 5.32
CA PRO A 57 6.27 0.03 6.01
C PRO A 57 5.30 1.18 5.76
N HIS A 58 4.07 0.85 5.36
CA HIS A 58 3.03 1.82 4.99
C HIS A 58 1.68 1.61 5.71
N GLY A 59 1.57 0.56 6.55
CA GLY A 59 0.40 0.35 7.40
C GLY A 59 -0.88 -0.06 6.65
N SER A 60 -0.75 -0.61 5.45
CA SER A 60 -1.86 -1.20 4.70
C SER A 60 -1.46 -2.52 4.05
N ALA A 61 -2.43 -3.25 3.53
CA ALA A 61 -2.21 -4.56 2.92
C ALA A 61 -1.96 -4.46 1.40
N THR A 62 -1.36 -5.50 0.84
CA THR A 62 -1.12 -5.67 -0.59
C THR A 62 -1.48 -7.09 -1.02
N LEU A 63 -2.27 -7.23 -2.08
CA LEU A 63 -2.52 -8.50 -2.73
C LEU A 63 -1.58 -8.63 -3.93
N VAL A 64 -0.79 -9.70 -3.96
CA VAL A 64 0.16 -9.98 -5.03
C VAL A 64 -0.24 -11.26 -5.73
N VAL A 65 -0.55 -11.17 -7.02
CA VAL A 65 -0.83 -12.32 -7.88
C VAL A 65 0.36 -12.53 -8.81
N SER A 66 1.01 -13.67 -8.64
CA SER A 66 2.12 -14.14 -9.47
C SER A 66 1.59 -15.13 -10.49
N ILE A 67 1.85 -14.87 -11.76
CA ILE A 67 1.32 -15.64 -12.89
C ILE A 67 2.47 -16.17 -13.72
N ASP A 68 2.51 -17.48 -13.86
CA ASP A 68 3.42 -18.22 -14.72
C ASP A 68 2.61 -19.11 -15.67
N THR A 69 3.21 -19.62 -16.74
CA THR A 69 2.53 -20.42 -17.80
C THR A 69 1.61 -21.52 -17.26
N LYS A 70 1.87 -22.04 -16.07
CA LYS A 70 1.15 -23.18 -15.50
C LYS A 70 0.52 -22.93 -14.13
N ASN A 71 0.85 -21.82 -13.49
CA ASN A 71 0.47 -21.58 -12.11
C ASN A 71 0.09 -20.12 -11.87
N LEU A 72 -0.94 -19.93 -11.04
CA LEU A 72 -1.32 -18.65 -10.49
C LEU A 72 -1.30 -18.76 -8.97
N PHE A 73 -0.54 -17.87 -8.32
CA PHE A 73 -0.44 -17.81 -6.87
C PHE A 73 -0.89 -16.46 -6.36
N ILE A 74 -1.77 -16.45 -5.36
CA ILE A 74 -2.24 -15.23 -4.73
C ILE A 74 -1.71 -15.17 -3.30
N LYS A 75 -0.84 -14.21 -3.05
CA LYS A 75 -0.30 -13.90 -1.73
C LYS A 75 -0.90 -12.61 -1.20
N LEU A 76 -1.22 -12.60 0.08
CA LEU A 76 -1.59 -11.42 0.82
C LEU A 76 -0.44 -11.03 1.74
N LEU A 77 0.06 -9.81 1.55
CA LEU A 77 0.90 -9.12 2.52
C LEU A 77 -0.07 -8.31 3.39
N GLY A 78 -0.16 -8.63 4.67
CA GLY A 78 -0.97 -7.90 5.64
C GLY A 78 -0.43 -6.48 5.89
N PRO A 79 -1.13 -5.67 6.69
CA PRO A 79 -0.66 -4.33 7.02
C PRO A 79 0.78 -4.36 7.56
N MET A 80 1.70 -3.69 6.87
CA MET A 80 3.12 -3.73 7.21
C MET A 80 3.49 -2.60 8.17
N THR A 81 4.03 -2.95 9.34
CA THR A 81 4.60 -2.01 10.32
C THR A 81 6.13 -2.06 10.35
N LYS A 82 6.73 -2.99 9.60
CA LYS A 82 8.18 -3.21 9.45
C LYS A 82 8.53 -3.31 7.97
N PRO A 83 9.78 -3.01 7.58
CA PRO A 83 10.25 -3.22 6.23
C PRO A 83 10.10 -4.68 5.80
N TYR A 84 9.73 -4.88 4.55
CA TYR A 84 9.58 -6.20 3.95
C TYR A 84 10.55 -6.38 2.80
N LEU A 85 11.45 -7.36 2.91
CA LEU A 85 12.38 -7.71 1.84
C LEU A 85 11.69 -8.60 0.81
N VAL A 86 11.58 -8.11 -0.41
CA VAL A 86 11.11 -8.89 -1.56
C VAL A 86 12.34 -9.49 -2.23
N GLY A 87 12.37 -10.82 -2.34
CA GLY A 87 13.36 -11.52 -3.15
C GLY A 87 12.99 -11.49 -4.64
N ASN A 88 13.88 -12.05 -5.45
CA ASN A 88 13.66 -12.13 -6.89
C ASN A 88 12.33 -12.85 -7.21
N ASN A 89 11.47 -12.17 -7.96
CA ASN A 89 10.23 -12.73 -8.48
C ASN A 89 10.21 -12.55 -10.00
N LEU A 90 10.58 -13.59 -10.72
CA LEU A 90 10.62 -13.61 -12.19
C LEU A 90 9.37 -14.30 -12.78
N SER A 91 8.22 -14.15 -12.15
CA SER A 91 6.95 -14.56 -12.75
C SER A 91 6.74 -13.86 -14.09
N GLU A 92 6.07 -14.53 -15.03
CA GLU A 92 5.80 -13.96 -16.36
C GLU A 92 4.99 -12.66 -16.28
N MET A 93 4.06 -12.57 -15.32
CA MET A 93 3.29 -11.37 -15.02
C MET A 93 3.00 -11.30 -13.52
N LEU A 94 3.02 -10.09 -12.97
CA LEU A 94 2.53 -9.78 -11.63
C LEU A 94 1.34 -8.82 -11.74
N VAL A 95 0.30 -9.13 -10.99
CA VAL A 95 -0.83 -8.22 -10.74
C VAL A 95 -0.84 -7.90 -9.25
N ILE A 96 -0.74 -6.62 -8.91
CA ILE A 96 -0.68 -6.17 -7.53
C ILE A 96 -1.86 -5.25 -7.26
N VAL A 97 -2.60 -5.53 -6.19
CA VAL A 97 -3.68 -4.67 -5.69
C VAL A 97 -3.22 -4.04 -4.39
N GLU A 98 -2.98 -2.74 -4.42
CA GLU A 98 -2.54 -1.98 -3.27
C GLU A 98 -3.75 -1.43 -2.53
N PHE A 99 -3.95 -1.85 -1.28
CA PHE A 99 -5.06 -1.35 -0.48
C PHE A 99 -4.74 0.02 0.15
N GLN A 100 -5.75 0.84 0.33
CA GLN A 100 -5.72 1.95 1.28
C GLN A 100 -5.78 1.41 2.74
N PRO A 101 -5.41 2.19 3.75
CA PRO A 101 -5.65 1.81 5.14
C PRO A 101 -7.12 1.40 5.35
N ALA A 102 -7.36 0.30 6.05
CA ALA A 102 -8.66 -0.35 6.24
C ALA A 102 -9.34 -0.91 4.97
N GLY A 103 -8.74 -0.79 3.77
CA GLY A 103 -9.35 -1.28 2.53
C GLY A 103 -9.52 -2.80 2.50
N LEU A 104 -8.54 -3.55 2.98
CA LEU A 104 -8.66 -5.01 3.09
C LEU A 104 -9.73 -5.43 4.10
N TYR A 105 -9.87 -4.70 5.21
CA TYR A 105 -10.97 -4.94 6.16
C TYR A 105 -12.32 -4.74 5.48
N ALA A 106 -12.49 -3.66 4.75
CA ALA A 106 -13.73 -3.38 4.04
C ALA A 106 -14.09 -4.47 3.02
N LEU A 107 -13.10 -5.10 2.40
CA LEU A 107 -13.30 -6.20 1.46
C LEU A 107 -13.59 -7.54 2.15
N THR A 108 -12.92 -7.84 3.26
CA THR A 108 -12.91 -9.20 3.82
C THR A 108 -13.61 -9.33 5.18
N GLY A 109 -13.78 -8.24 5.93
CA GLY A 109 -14.24 -8.25 7.32
C GLY A 109 -13.24 -8.82 8.32
N VAL A 110 -12.08 -9.31 7.87
CA VAL A 110 -11.07 -9.94 8.73
C VAL A 110 -10.36 -8.88 9.58
N ASN A 111 -10.24 -9.16 10.87
CA ASN A 111 -9.52 -8.28 11.79
C ASN A 111 -8.06 -8.12 11.34
N GLN A 112 -7.67 -6.90 10.98
CA GLN A 112 -6.37 -6.62 10.40
C GLN A 112 -5.20 -6.86 11.36
N SER A 113 -5.43 -6.80 12.68
CA SER A 113 -4.37 -7.14 13.66
C SER A 113 -3.93 -8.60 13.59
N GLU A 114 -4.78 -9.49 13.06
CA GLU A 114 -4.43 -10.90 12.84
C GLU A 114 -3.53 -11.10 11.62
N LEU A 115 -3.50 -10.14 10.70
CA LEU A 115 -2.76 -10.17 9.45
C LEU A 115 -1.48 -9.31 9.48
N THR A 116 -1.33 -8.44 10.48
CA THR A 116 -0.23 -7.48 10.57
C THR A 116 1.14 -8.18 10.51
N ASP A 117 2.01 -7.65 9.65
CA ASP A 117 3.38 -8.15 9.37
C ASP A 117 3.43 -9.63 8.93
N LYS A 118 2.34 -10.16 8.39
CA LYS A 118 2.28 -11.54 7.87
C LYS A 118 2.19 -11.55 6.35
N THR A 119 2.80 -12.59 5.76
CA THR A 119 2.63 -12.96 4.36
C THR A 119 1.98 -14.34 4.33
N ILE A 120 0.80 -14.45 3.74
CA ILE A 120 0.00 -15.67 3.73
C ILE A 120 -0.66 -15.89 2.37
N SER A 121 -1.13 -17.10 2.09
CA SER A 121 -1.99 -17.36 0.93
C SER A 121 -3.32 -16.63 1.10
N PHE A 122 -3.78 -15.93 0.07
CA PHE A 122 -5.08 -15.25 0.12
C PHE A 122 -6.25 -16.24 0.25
N GLU A 123 -6.09 -17.44 -0.27
CA GLU A 123 -7.06 -18.53 -0.10
C GLU A 123 -7.30 -18.88 1.39
N ALA A 124 -6.27 -18.80 2.23
CA ALA A 124 -6.40 -19.03 3.67
C ALA A 124 -7.18 -17.91 4.40
N VAL A 125 -7.27 -16.71 3.80
CA VAL A 125 -8.03 -15.58 4.34
C VAL A 125 -9.47 -15.57 3.84
N ASN A 126 -9.64 -15.73 2.52
CA ASN A 126 -10.94 -15.74 1.87
C ASN A 126 -10.90 -16.63 0.62
N PRO A 127 -11.24 -17.93 0.74
CA PRO A 127 -11.21 -18.88 -0.37
C PRO A 127 -12.08 -18.47 -1.56
N THR A 128 -13.26 -17.91 -1.27
CA THR A 128 -14.21 -17.48 -2.31
C THR A 128 -13.65 -16.34 -3.15
N LEU A 129 -13.16 -15.27 -2.50
CA LEU A 129 -12.54 -14.14 -3.20
C LEU A 129 -11.25 -14.56 -3.91
N SER A 130 -10.45 -15.43 -3.33
CA SER A 130 -9.23 -15.94 -3.97
C SER A 130 -9.56 -16.64 -5.29
N LYS A 131 -10.59 -17.47 -5.30
CA LYS A 131 -11.07 -18.15 -6.51
C LYS A 131 -11.59 -17.15 -7.55
N LEU A 132 -12.42 -16.18 -7.14
CA LEU A 132 -12.96 -15.16 -8.04
C LEU A 132 -11.87 -14.29 -8.66
N VAL A 133 -10.83 -13.91 -7.88
CA VAL A 133 -9.66 -13.19 -8.40
C VAL A 133 -8.94 -14.02 -9.45
N SER A 134 -8.68 -15.32 -9.19
CA SER A 134 -8.05 -16.22 -10.17
C SER A 134 -8.84 -16.28 -11.46
N GLU A 135 -10.15 -16.54 -11.37
CA GLU A 135 -11.03 -16.63 -12.53
C GLU A 135 -11.09 -15.32 -13.34
N THR A 136 -11.10 -14.17 -12.65
CA THR A 136 -11.09 -12.85 -13.31
C THR A 136 -9.82 -12.64 -14.12
N ILE A 137 -8.66 -13.00 -13.55
CA ILE A 137 -7.36 -12.87 -14.20
C ILE A 137 -7.24 -13.85 -15.39
N GLU A 138 -7.66 -15.09 -15.22
CA GLU A 138 -7.58 -16.12 -16.25
C GLU A 138 -8.46 -15.82 -17.47
N ARG A 139 -9.61 -15.17 -17.26
CA ARG A 139 -10.55 -14.79 -18.33
C ARG A 139 -10.11 -13.55 -19.09
N ALA A 140 -9.30 -12.69 -18.50
CA ALA A 140 -8.92 -11.42 -19.10
C ALA A 140 -7.96 -11.62 -20.29
N GLY A 141 -8.32 -11.09 -21.44
CA GLY A 141 -7.51 -11.09 -22.66
C GLY A 141 -6.72 -9.79 -22.87
N SER A 142 -6.97 -8.76 -22.05
CA SER A 142 -6.31 -7.46 -22.11
C SER A 142 -6.17 -6.81 -20.72
N VAL A 143 -5.30 -5.80 -20.62
CA VAL A 143 -5.18 -5.00 -19.36
C VAL A 143 -6.50 -4.31 -19.02
N TYR A 144 -7.25 -3.86 -20.04
CA TYR A 144 -8.56 -3.23 -19.83
C TYR A 144 -9.57 -4.20 -19.22
N GLU A 145 -9.69 -5.42 -19.80
CA GLU A 145 -10.61 -6.46 -19.27
C GLU A 145 -10.20 -6.87 -17.84
N LEU A 146 -8.91 -7.02 -17.58
CA LEU A 146 -8.41 -7.34 -16.25
C LEU A 146 -8.80 -6.30 -15.22
N VAL A 147 -8.52 -5.02 -15.48
CA VAL A 147 -8.77 -3.93 -14.54
C VAL A 147 -10.28 -3.73 -14.33
N SER A 148 -11.07 -3.78 -15.42
CA SER A 148 -12.52 -3.68 -15.34
C SER A 148 -13.13 -4.88 -14.59
N GLY A 149 -12.60 -6.07 -14.81
CA GLY A 149 -13.02 -7.28 -14.09
C GLY A 149 -12.69 -7.20 -12.60
N LEU A 150 -11.50 -6.71 -12.24
CA LEU A 150 -11.13 -6.48 -10.84
C LEU A 150 -12.00 -5.40 -10.19
N ASP A 151 -12.29 -4.30 -10.88
CA ASP A 151 -13.19 -3.27 -10.37
C ASP A 151 -14.58 -3.83 -10.06
N ILE A 152 -15.18 -4.57 -10.98
CA ILE A 152 -16.49 -5.19 -10.79
C ILE A 152 -16.45 -6.18 -9.63
N LEU A 153 -15.48 -7.11 -9.65
CA LEU A 153 -15.33 -8.11 -8.59
C LEU A 153 -15.21 -7.47 -7.21
N LEU A 154 -14.36 -6.46 -7.07
CA LEU A 154 -14.13 -5.81 -5.78
C LEU A 154 -15.36 -5.01 -5.33
N LEU A 155 -16.06 -4.31 -6.25
CA LEU A 155 -17.30 -3.59 -5.93
C LEU A 155 -18.41 -4.53 -5.45
N GLU A 156 -18.59 -5.68 -6.12
CA GLU A 156 -19.65 -6.63 -5.80
C GLU A 156 -19.40 -7.44 -4.53
N ASN A 157 -18.13 -7.55 -4.10
CA ASN A 157 -17.73 -8.36 -2.97
C ASN A 157 -17.28 -7.55 -1.74
N MET A 158 -17.57 -6.26 -1.68
CA MET A 158 -17.29 -5.47 -0.48
C MET A 158 -18.10 -6.01 0.70
N TYR A 159 -17.40 -6.44 1.76
CA TYR A 159 -18.02 -6.96 2.98
C TYR A 159 -18.75 -5.87 3.76
N ALA A 160 -18.11 -4.70 3.91
CA ALA A 160 -18.65 -3.58 4.66
C ALA A 160 -17.94 -2.27 4.26
N THR A 161 -18.56 -1.14 4.58
CA THR A 161 -17.83 0.12 4.69
C THR A 161 -17.01 0.09 5.98
N TYR A 162 -15.82 0.67 5.98
CA TYR A 162 -15.10 0.86 7.24
C TYR A 162 -15.81 1.90 8.12
N HIS A 163 -15.43 1.91 9.40
CA HIS A 163 -16.04 2.80 10.39
C HIS A 163 -16.07 4.27 9.90
N PRO A 164 -17.23 4.96 9.94
CA PRO A 164 -17.40 6.29 9.32
C PRO A 164 -16.35 7.33 9.72
N GLN A 165 -15.92 7.32 11.00
CA GLN A 165 -14.92 8.25 11.51
C GLN A 165 -13.50 7.98 11.01
N LEU A 166 -13.20 6.79 10.48
CA LEU A 166 -11.85 6.48 10.00
C LEU A 166 -11.44 7.35 8.82
N GLY A 167 -12.36 7.68 7.91
CA GLY A 167 -12.07 8.57 6.79
C GLY A 167 -11.56 9.93 7.25
N PHE A 168 -12.23 10.53 8.24
CA PHE A 168 -11.80 11.79 8.86
C PHE A 168 -10.44 11.65 9.55
N VAL A 169 -10.25 10.58 10.32
CA VAL A 169 -8.97 10.35 11.03
C VAL A 169 -7.81 10.13 10.04
N PHE A 170 -8.02 9.36 8.98
CA PHE A 170 -7.01 9.18 7.93
C PHE A 170 -6.65 10.52 7.29
N GLN A 171 -7.64 11.30 6.89
CA GLN A 171 -7.42 12.63 6.32
C GLN A 171 -6.62 13.52 7.29
N SER A 172 -7.01 13.58 8.56
CA SER A 172 -6.34 14.38 9.58
C SER A 172 -4.89 13.94 9.79
N VAL A 173 -4.61 12.65 9.88
CA VAL A 173 -3.25 12.13 10.06
C VAL A 173 -2.39 12.42 8.83
N ILE A 174 -2.92 12.21 7.62
CA ILE A 174 -2.17 12.34 6.38
C ILE A 174 -1.89 13.81 6.05
N SER A 175 -2.88 14.70 6.20
CA SER A 175 -2.72 16.15 5.95
C SER A 175 -1.71 16.81 6.89
N CYS A 176 -1.55 16.27 8.11
CA CYS A 176 -0.52 16.72 9.07
C CYS A 176 0.78 15.92 8.97
N ALA A 177 0.98 15.14 7.90
CA ALA A 177 2.14 14.24 7.75
C ALA A 177 2.43 13.40 9.01
N GLY A 178 1.39 12.92 9.68
CA GLY A 178 1.50 12.14 10.93
C GLY A 178 1.82 12.95 12.18
N ASN A 179 1.88 14.27 12.10
CA ASN A 179 2.21 15.13 13.26
C ASN A 179 0.94 15.58 14.00
N ILE A 180 0.18 14.62 14.52
CA ILE A 180 -1.05 14.85 15.28
C ILE A 180 -1.12 13.88 16.46
N SER A 181 -1.62 14.35 17.61
CA SER A 181 -1.76 13.50 18.79
C SER A 181 -3.01 12.62 18.73
N VAL A 182 -2.94 11.41 19.30
CA VAL A 182 -4.10 10.51 19.43
C VAL A 182 -5.21 11.17 20.22
N LYS A 183 -4.85 11.93 21.28
CA LYS A 183 -5.79 12.69 22.09
C LYS A 183 -6.61 13.66 21.23
N LYS A 184 -5.94 14.49 20.40
CA LYS A 184 -6.62 15.43 19.51
C LYS A 184 -7.57 14.73 18.55
N LEU A 185 -7.09 13.66 17.91
CA LEU A 185 -7.92 12.85 16.98
C LEU A 185 -9.17 12.27 17.67
N SER A 186 -9.01 11.76 18.90
CA SER A 186 -10.13 11.18 19.63
C SER A 186 -11.15 12.22 20.06
N GLU A 187 -10.69 13.40 20.49
CA GLU A 187 -11.55 14.56 20.83
C GLU A 187 -12.36 15.02 19.60
N ASP A 188 -11.73 15.13 18.44
CA ASP A 188 -12.35 15.61 17.19
C ASP A 188 -13.49 14.69 16.70
N ILE A 189 -13.45 13.41 17.04
CA ILE A 189 -14.51 12.44 16.68
C ILE A 189 -15.41 12.04 17.85
N TYR A 190 -15.24 12.67 19.01
CA TYR A 190 -16.00 12.40 20.25
C TYR A 190 -15.86 10.96 20.76
N TYR A 191 -14.66 10.39 20.64
CA TYR A 191 -14.34 9.05 21.12
C TYR A 191 -13.28 9.12 22.23
N SER A 192 -13.19 8.08 23.07
CA SER A 192 -12.01 7.89 23.90
C SER A 192 -10.82 7.40 23.07
N GLU A 193 -9.59 7.71 23.49
CA GLU A 193 -8.39 7.18 22.84
C GLU A 193 -8.40 5.64 22.77
N ARG A 194 -8.97 4.98 23.77
CA ARG A 194 -9.14 3.50 23.80
C ARG A 194 -10.06 3.02 22.69
N GLN A 195 -11.20 3.68 22.49
CA GLN A 195 -12.15 3.32 21.42
C GLN A 195 -11.51 3.51 20.04
N LEU A 196 -10.86 4.66 19.82
CA LEU A 196 -10.16 4.93 18.57
C LEU A 196 -9.07 3.87 18.30
N ASN A 197 -8.25 3.53 19.29
CA ASN A 197 -7.22 2.49 19.14
C ASN A 197 -7.81 1.10 18.86
N ASN A 198 -8.93 0.74 19.45
CA ASN A 198 -9.60 -0.54 19.16
C ASN A 198 -10.08 -0.60 17.71
N ILE A 199 -10.68 0.49 17.20
CA ILE A 199 -11.10 0.59 15.80
C ILE A 199 -9.88 0.50 14.87
N PHE A 200 -8.79 1.20 15.17
CA PHE A 200 -7.56 1.14 14.39
C PHE A 200 -6.97 -0.27 14.36
N ASN A 201 -6.86 -0.94 15.51
CA ASN A 201 -6.34 -2.30 15.56
C ASN A 201 -7.18 -3.25 14.71
N GLN A 202 -8.51 -3.14 14.78
CA GLN A 202 -9.42 -4.00 14.02
C GLN A 202 -9.37 -3.73 12.52
N HIS A 203 -9.43 -2.47 12.10
CA HIS A 203 -9.58 -2.09 10.69
C HIS A 203 -8.26 -1.89 9.96
N VAL A 204 -7.21 -1.42 10.68
CA VAL A 204 -5.92 -1.04 10.09
C VAL A 204 -4.81 -2.01 10.47
N GLY A 205 -4.95 -2.74 11.58
CA GLY A 205 -3.94 -3.66 12.08
C GLY A 205 -2.82 -3.00 12.89
N ALA A 206 -2.96 -1.72 13.23
CA ALA A 206 -1.98 -0.96 14.02
C ALA A 206 -2.68 -0.01 14.98
N SER A 207 -2.00 0.42 16.04
CA SER A 207 -2.51 1.51 16.88
C SER A 207 -2.53 2.83 16.11
N THR A 208 -3.41 3.75 16.50
CA THR A 208 -3.49 5.11 15.91
C THR A 208 -2.13 5.81 15.95
N LYS A 209 -1.40 5.69 17.07
CA LYS A 209 -0.05 6.25 17.21
C LYS A 209 0.95 5.61 16.24
N SER A 210 0.93 4.28 16.09
CA SER A 210 1.81 3.58 15.14
C SER A 210 1.51 3.99 13.71
N PHE A 211 0.24 4.09 13.33
CA PHE A 211 -0.16 4.56 12.01
C PHE A 211 0.31 5.99 11.73
N ALA A 212 0.12 6.93 12.66
CA ALA A 212 0.63 8.29 12.51
C ALA A 212 2.16 8.33 12.33
N ARG A 213 2.91 7.49 13.06
CA ARG A 213 4.36 7.37 12.88
C ARG A 213 4.73 6.83 11.50
N LEU A 214 4.00 5.82 10.98
CA LEU A 214 4.21 5.29 9.63
C LEU A 214 3.98 6.38 8.57
N VAL A 215 2.90 7.14 8.67
CA VAL A 215 2.62 8.26 7.76
C VAL A 215 3.75 9.29 7.80
N ARG A 216 4.25 9.63 9.00
CA ARG A 216 5.39 10.55 9.16
C ARG A 216 6.67 10.03 8.51
N MET A 217 6.97 8.73 8.68
CA MET A 217 8.14 8.12 8.04
C MET A 217 8.01 8.05 6.52
N ASN A 218 6.83 7.77 5.99
CA ASN A 218 6.59 7.81 4.55
C ASN A 218 6.76 9.23 3.98
N ALA A 219 6.31 10.26 4.70
CA ALA A 219 6.58 11.65 4.32
C ALA A 219 8.09 11.95 4.31
N ALA A 220 8.84 11.48 5.32
CA ALA A 220 10.29 11.62 5.37
C ALA A 220 10.98 10.90 4.21
N CYS A 221 10.57 9.67 3.87
CA CYS A 221 11.10 8.92 2.72
C CYS A 221 10.94 9.71 1.41
N ARG A 222 9.75 10.27 1.15
CA ARG A 222 9.51 11.12 -0.04
C ARG A 222 10.40 12.35 -0.08
N LEU A 223 10.62 13.02 1.06
CA LEU A 223 11.51 14.18 1.13
C LEU A 223 12.98 13.81 0.91
N LEU A 224 13.40 12.62 1.36
CA LEU A 224 14.76 12.11 1.14
C LEU A 224 15.01 11.73 -0.32
N GLN A 225 14.00 11.18 -1.00
CA GLN A 225 14.09 10.81 -2.43
C GLN A 225 14.31 11.99 -3.35
N ASN A 226 13.77 13.17 -3.02
CA ASN A 226 13.96 14.38 -3.81
C ASN A 226 15.41 14.88 -3.81
N GLY A 227 16.30 14.33 -2.97
CA GLY A 227 17.74 14.59 -2.95
C GLY A 227 18.17 16.01 -2.53
N GLN A 228 17.25 16.97 -2.47
CA GLN A 228 17.54 18.40 -2.22
C GLN A 228 17.57 18.76 -0.73
N ASN A 229 16.97 17.92 0.13
CA ASN A 229 16.82 18.23 1.55
C ASN A 229 17.94 17.61 2.38
N SER A 230 18.56 18.38 3.28
CA SER A 230 19.44 17.81 4.31
C SER A 230 18.64 16.96 5.31
N ILE A 231 19.31 16.04 6.03
CA ILE A 231 18.67 15.25 7.09
C ILE A 231 18.03 16.15 8.16
N ALA A 232 18.70 17.24 8.52
CA ALA A 232 18.16 18.23 9.46
C ALA A 232 16.88 18.90 8.92
N MET A 233 16.86 19.26 7.65
CA MET A 233 15.69 19.87 7.00
C MET A 233 14.51 18.87 6.92
N VAL A 234 14.77 17.61 6.59
CA VAL A 234 13.73 16.56 6.61
C VAL A 234 13.16 16.37 8.00
N SER A 235 14.03 16.38 9.04
CA SER A 235 13.61 16.32 10.43
C SER A 235 12.64 17.46 10.79
N GLU A 236 12.98 18.69 10.44
CA GLU A 236 12.14 19.88 10.67
C GLU A 236 10.80 19.79 9.90
N LEU A 237 10.85 19.50 8.59
CA LEU A 237 9.66 19.39 7.73
C LEU A 237 8.69 18.27 8.17
N THR A 238 9.20 17.24 8.83
CA THR A 238 8.40 16.16 9.39
C THR A 238 8.03 16.36 10.86
N GLY A 239 8.28 17.54 11.42
CA GLY A 239 7.83 17.97 12.75
C GLY A 239 8.62 17.38 13.91
N PHE A 240 9.87 16.99 13.69
CA PHE A 240 10.79 16.65 14.78
C PHE A 240 11.56 17.90 15.24
N HIS A 241 11.62 18.11 16.54
CA HIS A 241 12.39 19.21 17.12
C HIS A 241 13.90 18.96 17.15
N ASP A 242 14.29 17.68 17.12
CA ASP A 242 15.68 17.24 17.19
C ASP A 242 16.00 16.22 16.09
N PRO A 243 17.00 16.48 15.22
CA PRO A 243 17.45 15.54 14.19
C PRO A 243 17.88 14.17 14.74
N SER A 244 18.45 14.11 15.96
CA SER A 244 18.85 12.83 16.58
C SER A 244 17.63 11.98 16.91
N HIS A 245 16.55 12.60 17.39
CA HIS A 245 15.28 11.93 17.62
C HIS A 245 14.66 11.43 16.30
N PHE A 246 14.70 12.25 15.25
CA PHE A 246 14.28 11.83 13.91
C PHE A 246 15.05 10.61 13.43
N VAL A 247 16.38 10.62 13.46
CA VAL A 247 17.24 9.50 13.03
C VAL A 247 16.91 8.23 13.82
N HIS A 248 16.73 8.35 15.13
CA HIS A 248 16.38 7.22 16.00
C HIS A 248 14.98 6.65 15.64
N ASP A 249 13.99 7.52 15.46
CA ASP A 249 12.60 7.11 15.13
C ASP A 249 12.52 6.48 13.73
N PHE A 250 13.19 7.10 12.74
CA PHE A 250 13.30 6.56 11.38
C PHE A 250 13.93 5.17 11.41
N LYS A 251 15.07 5.01 12.10
CA LYS A 251 15.75 3.71 12.20
C LYS A 251 14.90 2.65 12.91
N SER A 252 14.08 3.05 13.90
CA SER A 252 13.21 2.12 14.62
C SER A 252 12.10 1.54 13.75
N ILE A 253 11.63 2.29 12.74
CA ILE A 253 10.54 1.91 11.84
C ILE A 253 11.10 1.30 10.53
N CYS A 254 12.09 1.97 9.95
CA CYS A 254 12.64 1.62 8.63
C CYS A 254 13.82 0.64 8.70
N SER A 255 14.30 0.29 9.90
CA SER A 255 15.45 -0.59 10.18
C SER A 255 16.81 -0.09 9.66
N ILE A 256 16.85 1.08 9.02
CA ILE A 256 18.04 1.75 8.49
C ILE A 256 18.04 3.22 8.86
N THR A 257 19.18 3.91 8.71
CA THR A 257 19.24 5.35 8.95
C THR A 257 18.69 6.15 7.76
N PRO A 258 18.21 7.41 7.96
CA PRO A 258 17.80 8.27 6.86
C PRO A 258 18.89 8.47 5.80
N GLN A 259 20.16 8.57 6.25
CA GLN A 259 21.31 8.70 5.35
C GLN A 259 21.49 7.43 4.50
N SER A 260 21.47 6.25 5.13
CA SER A 260 21.59 4.97 4.41
C SER A 260 20.44 4.76 3.42
N TYR A 261 19.21 5.17 3.79
CA TYR A 261 18.07 5.13 2.87
C TYR A 261 18.31 6.02 1.64
N ARG A 262 18.77 7.26 1.83
CA ARG A 262 19.04 8.20 0.75
C ARG A 262 20.15 7.73 -0.19
N ASP A 263 21.19 7.11 0.37
CA ASP A 263 22.36 6.67 -0.40
C ASP A 263 22.07 5.41 -1.24
N ASN A 264 21.00 4.65 -0.90
CA ASN A 264 20.62 3.40 -1.54
C ASN A 264 19.12 3.41 -1.97
N ILE A 265 18.63 4.53 -2.49
CA ILE A 265 17.20 4.69 -2.83
C ILE A 265 16.70 3.60 -3.78
N SER A 266 17.55 3.15 -4.73
CA SER A 266 17.22 2.09 -5.69
C SER A 266 16.85 0.75 -5.04
N ASP A 267 17.33 0.50 -3.81
CA ASP A 267 17.06 -0.74 -3.08
C ASP A 267 15.68 -0.72 -2.39
N PHE A 268 14.95 0.40 -2.50
CA PHE A 268 13.69 0.59 -1.80
C PHE A 268 12.55 0.91 -2.76
N TYR A 269 11.44 0.20 -2.57
CA TYR A 269 10.18 0.48 -3.24
C TYR A 269 9.29 1.36 -2.36
N ASN A 270 8.79 2.44 -2.94
CA ASN A 270 7.77 3.28 -2.32
C ASN A 270 6.50 3.29 -3.15
N GLU A 271 5.38 3.10 -2.50
CA GLU A 271 4.08 3.10 -3.15
C GLU A 271 3.72 4.50 -3.66
N ILE A 272 3.49 4.60 -4.96
CA ILE A 272 3.31 5.86 -5.68
C ILE A 272 1.99 6.53 -5.32
N ALA A 273 0.91 5.75 -5.27
CA ALA A 273 -0.44 6.26 -5.08
C ALA A 273 -0.92 6.23 -3.63
N LYS A 274 -0.12 5.70 -2.71
CA LYS A 274 -0.52 5.60 -1.30
C LYS A 274 -0.81 6.98 -0.73
N PHE A 275 -1.99 7.11 -0.16
CA PHE A 275 -2.52 8.36 0.40
C PHE A 275 -2.78 9.48 -0.64
N SER A 276 -2.65 9.23 -1.94
CA SER A 276 -2.90 10.26 -2.98
C SER A 276 -4.30 10.88 -2.91
N LYS A 277 -5.27 10.12 -2.44
CA LYS A 277 -6.64 10.60 -2.19
C LYS A 277 -6.72 11.73 -1.15
N TYR A 278 -5.75 11.81 -0.26
CA TYR A 278 -5.75 12.74 0.88
C TYR A 278 -4.80 13.93 0.69
N ASN A 279 -4.07 13.97 -0.43
CA ASN A 279 -3.16 15.05 -0.86
C ASN A 279 -3.85 15.91 -1.98
#